data_3c52f55f8a265ac12f8d12d44c6b7b5e
#
_entry.id   3c52f55f8a265ac12f8d12d44c6b7b5e
#
_cell.length_a   1.000
_cell.length_b   1.000
_cell.length_c   1.000
_cell.angle_alpha   90.00
_cell.angle_beta   90.00
_cell.angle_gamma   90.00
#
_symmetry.space_group_name_H-M   'P 1'
#
loop_
_entity.id
_entity.type
_entity.pdbx_description
1 polymer ?
#
loop_
_entity_poly.entity_id
_entity_poly.type
_entity_poly.pdbx_seq_one_letter_code
_entity_poly.pdbx_strand_id
1 'polypeptide(L)'
;IEDICDIMKAYDVSFSLGDGLRPGCASDANDEAQFAELRTLGELTQIAWKHDVQTMIEGPGHVPMHLIKENMDKQLAVCGEAPFYTLGPLTTDIAPGYDHITSGIGAAMIGWFGCAMLCYVTPKEHLGLPNRDDVKVGVITYKIAAHASDLGKGHPAAQLRDDALSRARFDFRWEDQFNLGLDPDTARA
;
A
#
# COMPACT_ATOMS: atom_id res chain seq x y z
N ILE A 1 3.61 22.11 -14.79
CA ILE A 1 4.44 21.07 -14.16
C ILE A 1 5.93 21.40 -14.20
N GLU A 2 6.47 21.93 -15.32
CA GLU A 2 7.91 22.23 -15.47
C GLU A 2 8.38 23.26 -14.43
N ASP A 3 7.65 24.36 -14.21
CA ASP A 3 8.00 25.37 -13.19
C ASP A 3 8.02 24.75 -11.76
N ILE A 4 7.15 23.77 -11.51
CA ILE A 4 7.13 23.06 -10.25
C ILE A 4 8.36 22.14 -10.14
N CYS A 5 8.75 21.48 -11.21
CA CYS A 5 9.95 20.65 -11.24
C CYS A 5 11.20 21.45 -10.92
N ASP A 6 11.35 22.69 -11.44
CA ASP A 6 12.48 23.56 -11.13
C ASP A 6 12.56 23.91 -9.64
N ILE A 7 11.41 24.17 -9.03
CA ILE A 7 11.33 24.40 -7.57
C ILE A 7 11.71 23.14 -6.80
N MET A 8 11.12 22.00 -7.17
CA MET A 8 11.34 20.73 -6.48
C MET A 8 12.79 20.29 -6.57
N LYS A 9 13.42 20.46 -7.74
CA LYS A 9 14.85 20.19 -7.93
C LYS A 9 15.72 21.07 -7.01
N ALA A 10 15.39 22.37 -6.89
CA ALA A 10 16.15 23.29 -6.05
C ALA A 10 16.09 22.94 -4.55
N TYR A 11 15.02 22.28 -4.10
CA TYR A 11 14.80 21.90 -2.69
C TYR A 11 14.89 20.40 -2.43
N ASP A 12 15.31 19.61 -3.42
CA ASP A 12 15.41 18.14 -3.32
C ASP A 12 14.10 17.48 -2.84
N VAL A 13 12.99 17.87 -3.48
CA VAL A 13 11.64 17.36 -3.16
C VAL A 13 11.15 16.42 -4.26
N SER A 14 10.54 15.31 -3.89
CA SER A 14 9.96 14.34 -4.79
C SER A 14 8.47 14.57 -5.01
N PHE A 15 7.94 14.24 -6.20
CA PHE A 15 6.49 14.19 -6.43
C PHE A 15 5.84 12.94 -5.82
N SER A 16 4.66 13.15 -5.22
CA SER A 16 3.62 12.14 -5.13
C SER A 16 2.53 12.55 -6.11
N LEU A 17 2.50 11.90 -7.28
CA LEU A 17 1.54 12.23 -8.33
C LEU A 17 0.21 11.55 -8.00
N GLY A 18 -0.79 12.36 -7.67
CA GLY A 18 -2.03 11.92 -7.08
C GLY A 18 -3.03 11.33 -8.07
N ASP A 19 -4.06 10.73 -7.50
CA ASP A 19 -5.08 9.91 -8.11
C ASP A 19 -6.49 10.45 -7.85
N GLY A 20 -6.81 11.58 -8.44
CA GLY A 20 -8.12 12.24 -8.30
C GLY A 20 -9.29 11.41 -8.81
N LEU A 21 -9.03 10.42 -9.68
CA LEU A 21 -10.00 9.52 -10.28
C LEU A 21 -9.83 8.06 -9.79
N ARG A 22 -9.21 7.85 -8.63
CA ARG A 22 -9.11 6.51 -8.04
C ARG A 22 -10.49 5.94 -7.73
N PRO A 23 -10.70 4.60 -7.86
CA PRO A 23 -11.96 3.96 -7.53
C PRO A 23 -12.38 4.23 -6.09
N GLY A 24 -13.56 4.80 -5.90
CA GLY A 24 -14.21 5.00 -4.60
C GLY A 24 -15.13 3.86 -4.19
N CYS A 25 -15.34 2.89 -5.07
CA CYS A 25 -16.07 1.65 -4.82
C CYS A 25 -15.57 0.55 -5.78
N ALA A 26 -15.89 -0.70 -5.47
CA ALA A 26 -15.47 -1.85 -6.28
C ALA A 26 -15.97 -1.79 -7.74
N SER A 27 -17.10 -1.11 -7.99
CA SER A 27 -17.68 -0.97 -9.33
C SER A 27 -16.90 -0.05 -10.25
N ASP A 28 -16.08 0.85 -9.72
CA ASP A 28 -15.27 1.80 -10.50
C ASP A 28 -13.86 1.26 -10.81
N ALA A 29 -13.55 0.07 -10.26
CA ALA A 29 -12.22 -0.50 -10.38
C ALA A 29 -11.82 -0.78 -11.83
N ASN A 30 -10.64 -0.32 -12.21
CA ASN A 30 -10.06 -0.51 -13.53
C ASN A 30 -10.92 0.06 -14.68
N ASP A 31 -11.71 1.09 -14.39
CA ASP A 31 -12.50 1.77 -15.42
C ASP A 31 -11.62 2.65 -16.32
N GLU A 32 -12.25 3.20 -17.37
CA GLU A 32 -11.55 4.06 -18.33
C GLU A 32 -11.03 5.34 -17.68
N ALA A 33 -11.77 5.92 -16.73
CA ALA A 33 -11.38 7.15 -16.05
C ALA A 33 -10.12 6.94 -15.22
N GLN A 34 -10.07 5.88 -14.42
CA GLN A 34 -8.89 5.52 -13.64
C GLN A 34 -7.66 5.31 -14.54
N PHE A 35 -7.81 4.55 -15.62
CA PHE A 35 -6.68 4.27 -16.50
C PHE A 35 -6.29 5.45 -17.40
N ALA A 36 -7.21 6.36 -17.69
CA ALA A 36 -6.87 7.62 -18.35
C ALA A 36 -5.99 8.50 -17.45
N GLU A 37 -6.35 8.63 -16.17
CA GLU A 37 -5.52 9.32 -15.20
C GLU A 37 -4.15 8.65 -15.07
N LEU A 38 -4.09 7.34 -14.94
CA LEU A 38 -2.83 6.61 -14.82
C LEU A 38 -1.89 6.88 -16.01
N ARG A 39 -2.42 6.95 -17.23
CA ARG A 39 -1.62 7.34 -18.41
C ARG A 39 -1.07 8.75 -18.29
N THR A 40 -1.89 9.70 -17.84
CA THR A 40 -1.46 11.09 -17.60
C THR A 40 -0.37 11.16 -16.53
N LEU A 41 -0.51 10.40 -15.45
CA LEU A 41 0.53 10.33 -14.40
C LEU A 41 1.85 9.75 -14.94
N GLY A 42 1.78 8.79 -15.84
CA GLY A 42 2.95 8.28 -16.56
C GLY A 42 3.63 9.35 -17.42
N GLU A 43 2.85 10.17 -18.16
CA GLU A 43 3.39 11.30 -18.95
C GLU A 43 4.06 12.35 -18.04
N LEU A 44 3.41 12.71 -16.94
CA LEU A 44 3.95 13.64 -15.94
C LEU A 44 5.24 13.12 -15.28
N THR A 45 5.32 11.83 -15.05
CA THR A 45 6.53 11.16 -14.54
C THR A 45 7.70 11.37 -15.50
N GLN A 46 7.49 11.19 -16.81
CA GLN A 46 8.55 11.39 -17.79
C GLN A 46 9.02 12.86 -17.85
N ILE A 47 8.13 13.83 -17.62
CA ILE A 47 8.50 15.24 -17.53
C ILE A 47 9.36 15.46 -16.27
N ALA A 48 8.92 14.99 -15.11
CA ALA A 48 9.65 15.15 -13.86
C ALA A 48 11.06 14.54 -13.94
N TRP A 49 11.20 13.36 -14.51
CA TRP A 49 12.50 12.69 -14.66
C TRP A 49 13.46 13.45 -15.58
N LYS A 50 12.98 14.14 -16.61
CA LYS A 50 13.82 15.03 -17.44
C LYS A 50 14.38 16.21 -16.66
N HIS A 51 13.73 16.60 -15.58
CA HIS A 51 14.19 17.64 -14.63
C HIS A 51 14.99 17.08 -13.46
N ASP A 52 15.33 15.77 -13.44
CA ASP A 52 15.97 15.06 -12.34
C ASP A 52 15.15 15.10 -11.03
N VAL A 53 13.82 15.10 -11.12
CA VAL A 53 12.91 15.08 -9.98
C VAL A 53 12.34 13.68 -9.81
N GLN A 54 12.49 13.11 -8.62
CA GLN A 54 11.93 11.81 -8.28
C GLN A 54 10.40 11.87 -8.20
N THR A 55 9.76 10.77 -8.58
CA THR A 55 8.30 10.63 -8.51
C THR A 55 7.90 9.32 -7.87
N MET A 56 6.77 9.31 -7.18
CA MET A 56 5.96 8.13 -6.94
C MET A 56 4.55 8.38 -7.47
N ILE A 57 3.86 7.32 -7.84
CA ILE A 57 2.51 7.35 -8.37
C ILE A 57 1.55 6.89 -7.30
N GLU A 58 0.52 7.68 -7.00
CA GLU A 58 -0.57 7.23 -6.15
C GLU A 58 -1.54 6.35 -6.95
N GLY A 59 -2.03 5.31 -6.33
CA GLY A 59 -2.80 4.27 -6.99
C GLY A 59 -4.12 3.94 -6.30
N PRO A 60 -4.79 2.87 -6.72
CA PRO A 60 -6.20 2.67 -6.48
C PRO A 60 -6.59 2.51 -5.02
N GLY A 61 -7.85 2.91 -4.72
CA GLY A 61 -8.50 2.69 -3.44
C GLY A 61 -9.28 1.37 -3.40
N HIS A 62 -10.32 1.21 -4.21
CA HIS A 62 -11.18 0.03 -4.21
C HIS A 62 -10.93 -0.82 -5.46
N VAL A 63 -10.39 -2.02 -5.29
CA VAL A 63 -10.16 -2.97 -6.40
C VAL A 63 -10.42 -4.39 -5.94
N PRO A 64 -11.41 -5.11 -6.52
CA PRO A 64 -11.63 -6.52 -6.26
C PRO A 64 -10.38 -7.36 -6.57
N MET A 65 -10.18 -8.43 -5.82
CA MET A 65 -8.95 -9.24 -5.86
C MET A 65 -8.50 -9.65 -7.27
N HIS A 66 -9.44 -10.04 -8.13
CA HIS A 66 -9.13 -10.51 -9.48
C HIS A 66 -8.62 -9.43 -10.44
N LEU A 67 -8.83 -8.14 -10.12
CA LEU A 67 -8.38 -7.00 -10.93
C LEU A 67 -7.07 -6.36 -10.43
N ILE A 68 -6.60 -6.74 -9.24
CA ILE A 68 -5.40 -6.12 -8.61
C ILE A 68 -4.15 -6.31 -9.48
N LYS A 69 -3.96 -7.53 -10.00
CA LYS A 69 -2.78 -7.79 -10.83
C LYS A 69 -2.77 -6.96 -12.11
N GLU A 70 -3.91 -6.86 -12.79
CA GLU A 70 -4.03 -6.03 -13.99
C GLU A 70 -3.71 -4.57 -13.71
N ASN A 71 -4.19 -4.06 -12.56
CA ASN A 71 -3.94 -2.69 -12.14
C ASN A 71 -2.42 -2.43 -11.96
N MET A 72 -1.73 -3.35 -11.26
CA MET A 72 -0.29 -3.27 -11.05
C MET A 72 0.50 -3.37 -12.35
N ASP A 73 0.16 -4.34 -13.20
CA ASP A 73 0.84 -4.53 -14.49
C ASP A 73 0.71 -3.30 -15.40
N LYS A 74 -0.47 -2.66 -15.41
CA LYS A 74 -0.69 -1.42 -16.16
C LYS A 74 0.15 -0.26 -15.64
N GLN A 75 0.21 -0.09 -14.31
CA GLN A 75 1.03 0.96 -13.72
C GLN A 75 2.51 0.80 -14.12
N LEU A 76 3.05 -0.40 -13.98
CA LEU A 76 4.43 -0.69 -14.37
C LEU A 76 4.68 -0.32 -15.85
N ALA A 77 3.75 -0.69 -16.72
CA ALA A 77 3.90 -0.47 -18.17
C ALA A 77 3.80 1.01 -18.56
N VAL A 78 2.84 1.76 -18.00
CA VAL A 78 2.58 3.15 -18.43
C VAL A 78 3.37 4.20 -17.66
N CYS A 79 3.78 3.89 -16.41
CA CYS A 79 4.53 4.82 -15.56
C CYS A 79 6.04 4.52 -15.53
N GLY A 80 6.55 3.63 -16.40
CA GLY A 80 7.99 3.33 -16.50
C GLY A 80 8.57 2.75 -15.20
N GLU A 81 7.80 1.92 -14.49
CA GLU A 81 8.17 1.31 -13.21
C GLU A 81 8.40 2.32 -12.07
N ALA A 82 7.89 3.56 -12.18
CA ALA A 82 7.91 4.49 -11.06
C ALA A 82 7.27 3.85 -9.81
N PRO A 83 7.79 4.10 -8.60
CA PRO A 83 7.23 3.53 -7.38
C PRO A 83 5.73 3.76 -7.27
N PHE A 84 4.96 2.70 -7.03
CA PHE A 84 3.52 2.75 -6.86
C PHE A 84 3.15 2.80 -5.39
N TYR A 85 2.27 3.74 -5.02
CA TYR A 85 1.76 3.96 -3.67
C TYR A 85 0.24 3.80 -3.69
N THR A 86 -0.29 2.80 -3.00
CA THR A 86 -1.71 2.45 -3.09
C THR A 86 -2.45 2.60 -1.77
N LEU A 87 -3.72 3.02 -1.82
CA LEU A 87 -4.63 3.00 -0.69
C LEU A 87 -5.33 1.64 -0.65
N GLY A 88 -4.75 0.68 0.04
CA GLY A 88 -5.23 -0.68 0.02
C GLY A 88 -4.53 -1.50 -1.07
N PRO A 89 -5.28 -2.05 -2.05
CA PRO A 89 -6.72 -1.78 -2.34
C PRO A 89 -7.72 -2.44 -1.40
N LEU A 90 -8.87 -1.78 -1.21
CA LEU A 90 -10.03 -2.39 -0.57
C LEU A 90 -10.67 -3.39 -1.53
N THR A 91 -10.71 -4.66 -1.14
CA THR A 91 -11.13 -5.77 -2.03
C THR A 91 -12.63 -5.96 -2.11
N THR A 92 -13.39 -5.33 -1.23
CA THR A 92 -14.86 -5.38 -1.17
C THR A 92 -15.38 -4.18 -0.38
N ASP A 93 -16.63 -3.77 -0.66
CA ASP A 93 -17.29 -2.63 -0.03
C ASP A 93 -18.25 -3.04 1.09
N ILE A 94 -18.36 -4.34 1.39
CA ILE A 94 -19.40 -4.88 2.27
C ILE A 94 -19.16 -4.61 3.77
N ALA A 95 -18.00 -4.13 4.16
CA ALA A 95 -17.58 -4.14 5.55
C ALA A 95 -17.22 -2.75 6.14
N PRO A 96 -18.16 -1.77 6.18
CA PRO A 96 -17.90 -0.50 6.86
C PRO A 96 -17.48 -0.74 8.31
N GLY A 97 -16.44 -0.04 8.77
CA GLY A 97 -15.83 -0.24 10.08
C GLY A 97 -14.75 -1.32 10.12
N TYR A 98 -14.58 -2.08 9.03
CA TYR A 98 -13.55 -3.10 8.85
C TYR A 98 -12.68 -2.85 7.61
N ASP A 99 -12.66 -1.62 7.11
CA ASP A 99 -11.93 -1.25 5.89
C ASP A 99 -10.42 -1.52 6.00
N HIS A 100 -9.85 -1.46 7.20
CA HIS A 100 -8.46 -1.88 7.46
C HIS A 100 -8.23 -3.36 7.14
N ILE A 101 -9.22 -4.23 7.33
CA ILE A 101 -9.11 -5.67 7.00
C ILE A 101 -9.27 -5.87 5.49
N THR A 102 -10.33 -5.33 4.88
CA THR A 102 -10.60 -5.49 3.45
C THR A 102 -9.47 -4.93 2.60
N SER A 103 -8.90 -3.80 3.01
CA SER A 103 -7.74 -3.17 2.35
C SER A 103 -6.43 -3.90 2.66
N GLY A 104 -6.26 -4.46 3.85
CA GLY A 104 -5.09 -5.27 4.19
C GLY A 104 -4.93 -6.50 3.30
N ILE A 105 -6.05 -7.12 2.88
CA ILE A 105 -6.06 -8.21 1.91
C ILE A 105 -5.48 -7.74 0.57
N GLY A 106 -6.01 -6.65 0.02
CA GLY A 106 -5.55 -6.10 -1.25
C GLY A 106 -4.13 -5.55 -1.19
N ALA A 107 -3.75 -4.94 -0.06
CA ALA A 107 -2.41 -4.45 0.18
C ALA A 107 -1.37 -5.58 0.12
N ALA A 108 -1.66 -6.72 0.75
CA ALA A 108 -0.78 -7.88 0.66
C ALA A 108 -0.64 -8.40 -0.77
N MET A 109 -1.72 -8.41 -1.55
CA MET A 109 -1.70 -8.86 -2.94
C MET A 109 -0.94 -7.89 -3.84
N ILE A 110 -1.26 -6.60 -3.80
CA ILE A 110 -0.61 -5.63 -4.68
C ILE A 110 0.87 -5.44 -4.32
N GLY A 111 1.21 -5.52 -3.03
CA GLY A 111 2.58 -5.53 -2.55
C GLY A 111 3.36 -6.73 -3.09
N TRP A 112 2.75 -7.92 -3.12
CA TRP A 112 3.33 -9.11 -3.74
C TRP A 112 3.55 -8.94 -5.25
N PHE A 113 2.64 -8.26 -5.94
CA PHE A 113 2.76 -8.00 -7.39
C PHE A 113 3.73 -6.86 -7.74
N GLY A 114 4.28 -6.12 -6.77
CA GLY A 114 5.33 -5.15 -7.03
C GLY A 114 5.08 -3.73 -6.53
N CYS A 115 3.96 -3.44 -5.88
CA CYS A 115 3.70 -2.14 -5.27
C CYS A 115 4.81 -1.80 -4.26
N ALA A 116 5.33 -0.56 -4.34
CA ALA A 116 6.45 -0.11 -3.54
C ALA A 116 6.07 0.40 -2.16
N MET A 117 4.91 1.04 -2.03
CA MET A 117 4.43 1.66 -0.80
C MET A 117 2.95 1.41 -0.59
N LEU A 118 2.56 1.21 0.67
CA LEU A 118 1.19 0.95 1.06
C LEU A 118 0.70 2.04 2.01
N CYS A 119 -0.38 2.75 1.64
CA CYS A 119 -1.08 3.66 2.54
C CYS A 119 -1.97 2.88 3.49
N TYR A 120 -1.81 3.07 4.80
CA TYR A 120 -2.68 2.39 5.76
C TYR A 120 -4.11 2.94 5.72
N VAL A 121 -5.04 2.06 5.99
CA VAL A 121 -6.48 2.36 6.13
C VAL A 121 -6.89 2.04 7.56
N THR A 122 -7.72 2.91 8.15
CA THR A 122 -8.24 2.71 9.50
C THR A 122 -9.63 2.09 9.48
N PRO A 123 -10.12 1.57 10.64
CA PRO A 123 -11.53 1.16 10.77
C PRO A 123 -12.52 2.28 10.49
N LYS A 124 -12.07 3.56 10.52
CA LYS A 124 -12.91 4.75 10.31
C LYS A 124 -12.93 5.25 8.87
N GLU A 125 -12.24 4.60 7.95
CA GLU A 125 -12.33 4.96 6.54
C GLU A 125 -13.81 5.01 6.12
N HIS A 126 -14.22 6.03 5.39
CA HIS A 126 -15.59 6.33 5.00
C HIS A 126 -16.58 6.71 6.14
N LEU A 127 -16.22 6.56 7.41
CA LEU A 127 -17.12 6.76 8.55
C LEU A 127 -16.83 8.02 9.37
N GLY A 128 -15.59 8.50 9.39
CA GLY A 128 -15.22 9.67 10.16
C GLY A 128 -13.71 9.78 10.42
N LEU A 129 -13.33 10.73 11.28
CA LEU A 129 -11.93 10.91 11.63
C LEU A 129 -11.46 9.82 12.59
N PRO A 130 -10.32 9.17 12.32
CA PRO A 130 -9.77 8.15 13.21
C PRO A 130 -9.19 8.77 14.48
N ASN A 131 -9.33 8.05 15.58
CA ASN A 131 -8.61 8.33 16.81
C ASN A 131 -7.24 7.60 16.82
N ARG A 132 -6.48 7.75 17.91
CA ARG A 132 -5.16 7.13 18.06
C ARG A 132 -5.18 5.60 17.92
N ASP A 133 -6.20 4.95 18.48
CA ASP A 133 -6.31 3.49 18.49
C ASP A 133 -6.70 2.97 17.10
N ASP A 134 -7.58 3.69 16.41
CA ASP A 134 -7.91 3.41 15.00
C ASP A 134 -6.66 3.47 14.12
N VAL A 135 -5.80 4.50 14.33
CA VAL A 135 -4.53 4.63 13.60
C VAL A 135 -3.59 3.48 13.94
N LYS A 136 -3.45 3.10 15.21
CA LYS A 136 -2.63 1.96 15.63
C LYS A 136 -3.07 0.68 14.91
N VAL A 137 -4.38 0.40 14.91
CA VAL A 137 -4.94 -0.79 14.25
C VAL A 137 -4.66 -0.78 12.75
N GLY A 138 -4.87 0.35 12.08
CA GLY A 138 -4.58 0.51 10.66
C GLY A 138 -3.10 0.25 10.33
N VAL A 139 -2.18 0.87 11.08
CA VAL A 139 -0.73 0.70 10.88
C VAL A 139 -0.30 -0.74 11.10
N ILE A 140 -0.79 -1.40 12.17
CA ILE A 140 -0.46 -2.82 12.43
C ILE A 140 -0.97 -3.71 11.29
N THR A 141 -2.20 -3.49 10.83
CA THR A 141 -2.76 -4.25 9.69
C THR A 141 -1.85 -4.14 8.46
N TYR A 142 -1.39 -2.93 8.16
CA TYR A 142 -0.54 -2.71 6.98
C TYR A 142 0.89 -3.22 7.14
N LYS A 143 1.43 -3.23 8.36
CA LYS A 143 2.69 -3.95 8.64
C LYS A 143 2.54 -5.46 8.45
N ILE A 144 1.39 -6.03 8.77
CA ILE A 144 1.08 -7.45 8.50
C ILE A 144 1.01 -7.69 6.99
N ALA A 145 0.27 -6.83 6.24
CA ALA A 145 0.13 -6.94 4.80
C ALA A 145 1.49 -6.84 4.07
N ALA A 146 2.32 -5.85 4.44
CA ALA A 146 3.65 -5.67 3.89
C ALA A 146 4.56 -6.87 4.18
N HIS A 147 4.54 -7.39 5.42
CA HIS A 147 5.31 -8.57 5.80
C HIS A 147 4.88 -9.82 5.03
N ALA A 148 3.57 -10.03 4.84
CA ALA A 148 3.04 -11.11 4.01
C ALA A 148 3.49 -10.99 2.55
N SER A 149 3.52 -9.76 2.01
CA SER A 149 4.05 -9.48 0.66
C SER A 149 5.53 -9.83 0.56
N ASP A 150 6.33 -9.49 1.56
CA ASP A 150 7.77 -9.76 1.59
C ASP A 150 8.05 -11.27 1.66
N LEU A 151 7.27 -12.02 2.44
CA LEU A 151 7.28 -13.48 2.42
C LEU A 151 6.94 -14.02 1.03
N GLY A 152 5.88 -13.52 0.42
CA GLY A 152 5.44 -13.92 -0.93
C GLY A 152 6.49 -13.65 -2.01
N LYS A 153 7.28 -12.58 -1.86
CA LYS A 153 8.42 -12.25 -2.73
C LYS A 153 9.68 -13.06 -2.42
N GLY A 154 9.70 -13.84 -1.36
CA GLY A 154 10.86 -14.59 -0.92
C GLY A 154 11.96 -13.75 -0.26
N HIS A 155 11.59 -12.63 0.39
CA HIS A 155 12.56 -11.76 1.06
C HIS A 155 13.16 -12.49 2.29
N PRO A 156 14.48 -12.73 2.34
CA PRO A 156 15.08 -13.60 3.36
C PRO A 156 14.92 -13.07 4.79
N ALA A 157 14.91 -11.76 5.00
CA ALA A 157 14.73 -11.17 6.34
C ALA A 157 13.31 -11.40 6.89
N ALA A 158 12.28 -11.42 6.04
CA ALA A 158 10.92 -11.73 6.44
C ALA A 158 10.81 -13.16 6.98
N GLN A 159 11.35 -14.14 6.24
CA GLN A 159 11.35 -15.55 6.64
C GLN A 159 12.09 -15.77 7.97
N LEU A 160 13.21 -15.10 8.20
CA LEU A 160 13.98 -15.23 9.45
C LEU A 160 13.16 -14.83 10.68
N ARG A 161 12.35 -13.77 10.57
CA ARG A 161 11.48 -13.32 11.67
C ARG A 161 10.37 -14.32 11.95
N ASP A 162 9.71 -14.84 10.92
CA ASP A 162 8.67 -15.86 11.08
C ASP A 162 9.21 -17.15 11.68
N ASP A 163 10.38 -17.61 11.24
CA ASP A 163 11.04 -18.79 11.79
C ASP A 163 11.37 -18.60 13.28
N ALA A 164 11.88 -17.43 13.66
CA ALA A 164 12.20 -17.13 15.04
C ALA A 164 10.94 -17.16 15.94
N LEU A 165 9.84 -16.53 15.47
CA LEU A 165 8.57 -16.53 16.18
C LEU A 165 7.97 -17.93 16.26
N SER A 166 8.03 -18.71 15.18
CA SER A 166 7.53 -20.09 15.15
C SER A 166 8.28 -21.00 16.13
N ARG A 167 9.60 -20.86 16.24
CA ARG A 167 10.42 -21.59 17.22
C ARG A 167 10.06 -21.19 18.67
N ALA A 168 9.89 -19.88 18.92
CA ALA A 168 9.47 -19.40 20.23
C ALA A 168 8.10 -19.99 20.62
N ARG A 169 7.16 -20.06 19.66
CA ARG A 169 5.83 -20.66 19.85
C ARG A 169 5.92 -22.17 20.12
N PHE A 170 6.71 -22.89 19.35
CA PHE A 170 6.92 -24.34 19.51
C PHE A 170 7.49 -24.70 20.88
N ASP A 171 8.46 -23.89 21.37
CA ASP A 171 9.13 -24.08 22.65
C ASP A 171 8.36 -23.48 23.85
N PHE A 172 7.15 -22.95 23.62
CA PHE A 172 6.34 -22.24 24.64
C PHE A 172 7.07 -21.08 25.32
N ARG A 173 7.98 -20.41 24.60
CA ARG A 173 8.70 -19.22 25.07
C ARG A 173 7.83 -17.97 24.82
N TRP A 174 6.84 -17.76 25.70
CA TRP A 174 5.79 -16.76 25.53
C TRP A 174 6.34 -15.34 25.41
N GLU A 175 7.27 -14.94 26.24
CA GLU A 175 7.86 -13.60 26.21
C GLU A 175 8.60 -13.33 24.88
N ASP A 176 9.34 -14.32 24.38
CA ASP A 176 9.99 -14.20 23.09
C ASP A 176 8.96 -14.09 21.95
N GLN A 177 7.87 -14.88 22.03
CA GLN A 177 6.78 -14.81 21.05
C GLN A 177 6.13 -13.43 21.03
N PHE A 178 5.85 -12.83 22.19
CA PHE A 178 5.27 -11.50 22.28
C PHE A 178 6.22 -10.44 21.74
N ASN A 179 7.49 -10.48 22.11
CA ASN A 179 8.50 -9.50 21.69
C ASN A 179 8.84 -9.56 20.20
N LEU A 180 8.72 -10.73 19.57
CA LEU A 180 8.89 -10.90 18.11
C LEU A 180 7.66 -10.43 17.32
N GLY A 181 6.50 -10.33 17.97
CA GLY A 181 5.25 -9.87 17.36
C GLY A 181 5.30 -8.40 16.93
N LEU A 182 4.37 -8.01 16.05
CA LEU A 182 4.24 -6.62 15.59
C LEU A 182 3.57 -5.72 16.65
N ASP A 183 2.75 -6.26 17.51
CA ASP A 183 2.07 -5.58 18.61
C ASP A 183 2.21 -6.39 19.90
N PRO A 184 3.34 -6.24 20.61
CA PRO A 184 3.60 -6.98 21.86
C PRO A 184 2.57 -6.72 22.97
N ASP A 185 2.03 -5.50 23.03
CA ASP A 185 1.06 -5.11 24.06
C ASP A 185 -0.26 -5.87 23.88
N THR A 186 -0.78 -5.89 22.66
CA THR A 186 -1.99 -6.66 22.33
C THR A 186 -1.76 -8.17 22.50
N ALA A 187 -0.56 -8.66 22.21
CA ALA A 187 -0.25 -10.08 22.36
C ALA A 187 -0.19 -10.53 23.83
N ARG A 188 0.09 -9.62 24.79
CA ARG A 188 0.12 -9.90 26.23
C ARG A 188 -1.25 -9.77 26.91
N ALA A 189 -2.18 -8.98 26.34
CA ALA A 189 -3.52 -8.74 26.88
C ALA A 189 -4.45 -9.96 26.75
#